data_9dc3d9d97fe9f5f8fa53bb3e92e12e88
#
_entry.id   9dc3d9d97fe9f5f8fa53bb3e92e12e88
#
_cell.length_a   1.000
_cell.length_b   1.000
_cell.length_c   1.000
_cell.angle_alpha   90.00
_cell.angle_beta   90.00
_cell.angle_gamma   90.00
#
_symmetry.space_group_name_H-M   'P 1'
#
loop_
_entity.id
_entity.type
_entity.pdbx_description
1 polymer ?
#
loop_
_entity_poly.entity_id
_entity_poly.type
_entity_poly.pdbx_seq_one_letter_code
_entity_poly.pdbx_strand_id
1 'polypeptide(L)'
;MRSPSATPGVATWRPQLFGGGNAKKVVDPLIEPHWEGDRVLVGVTLGDDARVEIVDEHGTPIVDEAGISAELLAATRASSLVVDGYLTTQATRSIEGLGLEGPHAPSVGDMTAQMFLGSAGRRRRAELADAQAQALAAGPLAFVAVDLLAVDDVPILDAPLLERKRILDGVLLESDLVRRTAFVRLPIDAWVGTWRSIGFRTMAYKAANGRYLPGEKNPGWATVAIPRR
;
A
#
# COMPACT_ATOMS: atom_id res chain seq x y z
N MET A 1 -34.48 20.61 -0.31
CA MET A 1 -33.06 20.31 -0.07
C MET A 1 -33.02 19.05 0.78
N ARG A 2 -32.50 17.91 0.26
CA ARG A 2 -32.20 16.74 1.09
C ARG A 2 -30.93 17.07 1.84
N SER A 3 -30.93 16.98 3.16
CA SER A 3 -29.72 17.01 3.97
C SER A 3 -28.77 15.95 3.40
N PRO A 4 -27.47 16.24 3.22
CA PRO A 4 -26.51 15.20 2.86
C PRO A 4 -26.62 14.10 3.92
N SER A 5 -26.88 12.89 3.49
CA SER A 5 -26.81 11.70 4.35
C SER A 5 -25.37 11.62 4.86
N ALA A 6 -25.18 11.70 6.16
CA ALA A 6 -23.86 11.56 6.76
C ALA A 6 -23.22 10.26 6.22
N THR A 7 -21.94 10.32 5.85
CA THR A 7 -21.19 9.12 5.44
C THR A 7 -21.31 8.07 6.53
N PRO A 8 -21.66 6.82 6.21
CA PRO A 8 -21.73 5.77 7.21
C PRO A 8 -20.37 5.67 7.93
N GLY A 9 -20.38 5.49 9.26
CA GLY A 9 -19.14 5.29 10.03
C GLY A 9 -18.29 4.16 9.41
N VAL A 10 -16.99 4.29 9.47
CA VAL A 10 -16.04 3.34 8.81
C VAL A 10 -16.29 1.88 9.17
N ALA A 11 -16.78 1.60 10.38
CA ALA A 11 -17.12 0.26 10.85
C ALA A 11 -18.20 -0.47 10.02
N THR A 12 -18.98 0.27 9.22
CA THR A 12 -20.00 -0.34 8.34
C THR A 12 -19.45 -0.75 6.98
N TRP A 13 -18.28 -0.27 6.62
CA TRP A 13 -17.61 -0.61 5.37
C TRP A 13 -16.89 -1.95 5.49
N ARG A 14 -16.64 -2.58 4.35
CA ARG A 14 -15.86 -3.82 4.29
C ARG A 14 -14.85 -3.72 3.15
N PRO A 15 -13.61 -4.20 3.33
CA PRO A 15 -12.63 -4.23 2.25
C PRO A 15 -13.13 -5.10 1.08
N GLN A 16 -12.87 -4.63 -0.13
CA GLN A 16 -13.09 -5.43 -1.34
C GLN A 16 -12.13 -6.62 -1.37
N LEU A 17 -12.62 -7.79 -1.76
CA LEU A 17 -11.83 -9.02 -1.83
C LEU A 17 -11.27 -9.25 -3.24
N PHE A 18 -10.14 -9.94 -3.32
CA PHE A 18 -9.59 -10.42 -4.58
C PHE A 18 -10.47 -11.53 -5.16
N GLY A 19 -10.73 -11.47 -6.46
CA GLY A 19 -11.61 -12.43 -7.14
C GLY A 19 -10.99 -13.81 -7.39
N GLY A 20 -9.69 -13.97 -7.13
CA GLY A 20 -8.95 -15.23 -7.35
C GLY A 20 -8.79 -15.60 -8.83
N GLY A 21 -9.06 -14.68 -9.75
CA GLY A 21 -8.95 -14.87 -11.19
C GLY A 21 -7.51 -14.87 -11.72
N ASN A 22 -7.39 -15.18 -13.01
CA ASN A 22 -6.08 -15.09 -13.70
C ASN A 22 -5.73 -13.62 -13.97
N ALA A 23 -4.62 -13.15 -13.43
CA ALA A 23 -4.14 -11.78 -13.61
C ALA A 23 -3.96 -11.37 -15.10
N LYS A 24 -3.66 -12.32 -15.99
CA LYS A 24 -3.58 -12.07 -17.44
C LYS A 24 -4.92 -11.65 -18.07
N LYS A 25 -6.04 -11.89 -17.36
CA LYS A 25 -7.37 -11.48 -17.80
C LYS A 25 -7.82 -10.13 -17.26
N VAL A 26 -7.03 -9.54 -16.34
CA VAL A 26 -7.31 -8.19 -15.84
C VAL A 26 -7.00 -7.18 -16.93
N VAL A 27 -8.02 -6.45 -17.36
CA VAL A 27 -7.92 -5.48 -18.46
C VAL A 27 -7.30 -4.18 -17.93
N ASP A 28 -6.32 -3.62 -18.66
CA ASP A 28 -5.62 -2.38 -18.31
C ASP A 28 -5.21 -2.32 -16.83
N PRO A 29 -4.35 -3.27 -16.36
CA PRO A 29 -4.09 -3.40 -14.94
C PRO A 29 -3.22 -2.25 -14.39
N LEU A 30 -3.59 -1.73 -13.22
CA LEU A 30 -2.66 -1.12 -12.29
C LEU A 30 -2.02 -2.26 -11.48
N ILE A 31 -0.70 -2.30 -11.43
CA ILE A 31 0.04 -3.37 -10.79
C ILE A 31 0.76 -2.78 -9.59
N GLU A 32 0.53 -3.36 -8.42
CA GLU A 32 1.00 -2.90 -7.12
C GLU A 32 1.75 -4.01 -6.39
N PRO A 33 2.72 -3.70 -5.51
CA PRO A 33 3.15 -4.67 -4.53
C PRO A 33 1.95 -5.06 -3.65
N HIS A 34 1.79 -6.36 -3.37
CA HIS A 34 0.77 -6.83 -2.44
C HIS A 34 1.35 -6.86 -1.04
N TRP A 35 0.85 -5.98 -0.18
CA TRP A 35 1.34 -5.78 1.16
C TRP A 35 1.00 -6.97 2.07
N GLU A 36 1.93 -7.36 2.93
CA GLU A 36 1.73 -8.30 4.02
C GLU A 36 1.42 -7.49 5.29
N GLY A 37 0.46 -7.93 6.10
CA GLY A 37 0.01 -7.24 7.30
C GLY A 37 -1.50 -7.28 7.45
N ASP A 38 -2.02 -6.55 8.42
CA ASP A 38 -3.44 -6.51 8.73
C ASP A 38 -4.15 -5.55 7.78
N ARG A 39 -5.14 -6.05 7.04
CA ARG A 39 -5.96 -5.19 6.20
C ARG A 39 -6.96 -4.43 7.03
N VAL A 40 -7.00 -3.12 6.83
CA VAL A 40 -7.82 -2.20 7.62
C VAL A 40 -8.55 -1.21 6.74
N LEU A 41 -9.64 -0.69 7.26
CA LEU A 41 -10.27 0.53 6.79
C LEU A 41 -10.02 1.63 7.81
N VAL A 42 -9.68 2.80 7.31
CA VAL A 42 -9.39 3.99 8.11
C VAL A 42 -10.38 5.08 7.76
N GLY A 43 -11.09 5.58 8.77
CA GLY A 43 -11.89 6.80 8.71
C GLY A 43 -11.13 7.95 9.34
N VAL A 44 -11.01 9.08 8.62
CA VAL A 44 -10.44 10.32 9.14
C VAL A 44 -11.48 11.41 9.04
N THR A 45 -11.68 12.17 10.10
CA THR A 45 -12.50 13.40 10.13
C THR A 45 -11.65 14.53 10.67
N LEU A 46 -11.63 15.68 10.01
CA LEU A 46 -10.97 16.90 10.45
C LEU A 46 -11.99 17.91 11.00
N GLY A 47 -11.54 18.99 11.62
CA GLY A 47 -12.36 20.04 12.20
C GLY A 47 -12.51 19.91 13.71
N ASP A 48 -13.63 20.42 14.25
CA ASP A 48 -13.87 20.47 15.71
C ASP A 48 -13.97 19.07 16.34
N ASP A 49 -14.45 18.09 15.55
CA ASP A 49 -14.58 16.68 15.97
C ASP A 49 -13.48 15.80 15.35
N ALA A 50 -12.25 16.35 15.23
CA ALA A 50 -11.14 15.64 14.60
C ALA A 50 -10.91 14.28 15.25
N ARG A 51 -10.96 13.21 14.45
CA ARG A 51 -10.77 11.84 14.92
C ARG A 51 -10.30 10.93 13.80
N VAL A 52 -9.70 9.83 14.20
CA VAL A 52 -9.36 8.69 13.34
C VAL A 52 -10.01 7.43 13.92
N GLU A 53 -10.62 6.66 13.05
CA GLU A 53 -11.17 5.34 13.36
C GLU A 53 -10.45 4.32 12.49
N ILE A 54 -9.82 3.32 13.09
CA ILE A 54 -9.17 2.21 12.38
C ILE A 54 -9.96 0.95 12.71
N VAL A 55 -10.40 0.23 11.67
CA VAL A 55 -11.13 -1.03 11.85
C VAL A 55 -10.52 -2.14 11.00
N ASP A 56 -10.61 -3.37 11.48
CA ASP A 56 -10.21 -4.55 10.73
C ASP A 56 -11.17 -4.85 9.57
N GLU A 57 -10.92 -5.93 8.84
CA GLU A 57 -11.75 -6.40 7.71
C GLU A 57 -13.17 -6.80 8.13
N HIS A 58 -13.43 -6.98 9.43
CA HIS A 58 -14.74 -7.30 9.98
C HIS A 58 -15.47 -6.07 10.56
N GLY A 59 -14.79 -4.91 10.60
CA GLY A 59 -15.32 -3.67 11.19
C GLY A 59 -15.07 -3.56 12.69
N THR A 60 -14.19 -4.39 13.26
CA THR A 60 -13.80 -4.33 14.67
C THR A 60 -12.77 -3.21 14.88
N PRO A 61 -12.94 -2.31 15.83
CA PRO A 61 -11.97 -1.26 16.11
C PRO A 61 -10.60 -1.82 16.51
N ILE A 62 -9.54 -1.20 15.95
CA ILE A 62 -8.15 -1.49 16.29
C ILE A 62 -7.60 -0.34 17.11
N VAL A 63 -6.90 -0.67 18.20
CA VAL A 63 -6.21 0.34 19.03
C VAL A 63 -4.94 0.79 18.33
N ASP A 64 -4.77 2.09 18.17
CA ASP A 64 -3.57 2.68 17.58
C ASP A 64 -2.46 2.85 18.63
N GLU A 65 -1.64 1.83 18.78
CA GLU A 65 -0.48 1.86 19.70
C GLU A 65 0.75 2.52 19.05
N ALA A 66 0.76 2.71 17.73
CA ALA A 66 1.90 3.21 16.98
C ALA A 66 1.88 4.73 16.72
N GLY A 67 0.78 5.41 17.06
CA GLY A 67 0.60 6.85 16.81
C GLY A 67 0.26 7.19 15.36
N ILE A 68 -0.20 6.22 14.57
CA ILE A 68 -0.60 6.39 13.17
C ILE A 68 -1.73 7.41 13.02
N SER A 69 -2.65 7.48 14.01
CA SER A 69 -3.77 8.41 14.00
C SER A 69 -3.33 9.88 13.96
N ALA A 70 -2.30 10.23 14.71
CA ALA A 70 -1.76 11.59 14.70
C ALA A 70 -1.18 11.95 13.32
N GLU A 71 -0.44 11.03 12.72
CA GLU A 71 0.11 11.18 11.38
C GLU A 71 -0.98 11.27 10.30
N LEU A 72 -2.05 10.47 10.41
CA LEU A 72 -3.19 10.52 9.51
C LEU A 72 -3.93 11.85 9.56
N LEU A 73 -4.16 12.41 10.76
CA LEU A 73 -4.74 13.74 10.91
C LEU A 73 -3.86 14.81 10.25
N ALA A 74 -2.55 14.75 10.47
CA ALA A 74 -1.60 15.70 9.89
C ALA A 74 -1.47 15.54 8.35
N ALA A 75 -1.57 14.33 7.84
CA ALA A 75 -1.42 14.01 6.42
C ALA A 75 -2.68 14.30 5.58
N THR A 76 -3.87 14.32 6.21
CA THR A 76 -5.15 14.49 5.50
C THR A 76 -5.37 15.94 5.06
N ARG A 77 -5.87 16.12 3.83
CA ARG A 77 -6.14 17.43 3.19
C ARG A 77 -7.62 17.64 2.79
N ALA A 78 -8.47 16.71 3.17
CA ALA A 78 -9.92 16.78 2.98
C ALA A 78 -10.60 16.91 4.35
N SER A 79 -11.89 17.27 4.39
CA SER A 79 -12.65 17.33 5.65
C SER A 79 -12.89 15.95 6.25
N SER A 80 -13.04 14.94 5.40
CA SER A 80 -13.14 13.53 5.80
C SER A 80 -12.62 12.58 4.72
N LEU A 81 -12.13 11.42 5.13
CA LEU A 81 -11.67 10.33 4.26
C LEU A 81 -12.16 8.98 4.79
N VAL A 82 -12.46 8.05 3.87
CA VAL A 82 -12.48 6.61 4.15
C VAL A 82 -11.49 5.93 3.21
N VAL A 83 -10.49 5.29 3.78
CA VAL A 83 -9.33 4.73 3.05
C VAL A 83 -9.21 3.23 3.35
N ASP A 84 -9.00 2.43 2.31
CA ASP A 84 -8.64 1.02 2.39
C ASP A 84 -7.11 0.88 2.39
N GLY A 85 -6.54 0.08 3.28
CA GLY A 85 -5.11 -0.05 3.40
C GLY A 85 -4.66 -1.24 4.23
N TYR A 86 -3.38 -1.19 4.61
CA TYR A 86 -2.74 -2.19 5.44
C TYR A 86 -1.98 -1.55 6.60
N LEU A 87 -2.08 -2.14 7.77
CA LEU A 87 -1.11 -1.95 8.86
C LEU A 87 0.02 -2.95 8.66
N THR A 88 1.24 -2.48 8.49
CA THR A 88 2.36 -3.33 8.13
C THR A 88 3.69 -2.83 8.71
N THR A 89 4.57 -3.76 9.03
CA THR A 89 5.98 -3.51 9.38
C THR A 89 6.91 -3.64 8.18
N GLN A 90 6.39 -3.96 6.99
CA GLN A 90 7.19 -3.94 5.77
C GLN A 90 7.75 -2.54 5.55
N ALA A 91 8.91 -2.45 4.86
CA ALA A 91 9.51 -1.15 4.56
C ALA A 91 8.54 -0.26 3.80
N THR A 92 7.99 0.72 4.51
CA THR A 92 7.07 1.70 3.95
C THR A 92 7.80 2.93 3.43
N ARG A 93 9.15 2.94 3.53
CA ARG A 93 9.99 4.04 3.05
C ARG A 93 9.68 4.33 1.60
N SER A 94 9.66 5.62 1.25
CA SER A 94 9.57 6.11 -0.12
C SER A 94 10.60 5.43 -1.04
N ILE A 95 10.45 5.59 -2.35
CA ILE A 95 11.43 5.10 -3.34
C ILE A 95 12.86 5.50 -2.99
N GLU A 96 13.07 6.65 -2.35
CA GLU A 96 14.34 7.10 -1.77
C GLU A 96 14.88 6.13 -0.71
N GLY A 97 14.02 5.53 0.10
CA GLY A 97 14.37 4.48 1.07
C GLY A 97 14.59 3.10 0.45
N LEU A 98 14.23 2.89 -0.80
CA LEU A 98 14.45 1.63 -1.53
C LEU A 98 15.91 1.46 -2.03
N GLY A 99 16.82 2.36 -1.65
CA GLY A 99 18.24 2.25 -1.97
C GLY A 99 18.57 2.59 -3.43
N LEU A 100 17.63 3.18 -4.16
CA LEU A 100 17.87 3.62 -5.54
C LEU A 100 18.50 5.03 -5.59
N GLU A 101 18.45 5.81 -4.49
CA GLU A 101 19.01 7.17 -4.39
C GLU A 101 19.59 7.50 -3.01
N GLY A 102 19.88 6.53 -2.16
CA GLY A 102 20.45 6.76 -0.83
C GLY A 102 21.98 6.64 -0.79
N PRO A 103 22.66 7.17 0.26
CA PRO A 103 24.12 7.08 0.44
C PRO A 103 24.64 5.62 0.56
N HIS A 104 23.77 4.64 0.52
CA HIS A 104 24.08 3.20 0.53
C HIS A 104 23.63 2.48 -0.77
N ALA A 105 23.22 3.21 -1.81
CA ALA A 105 23.08 2.60 -3.13
C ALA A 105 24.43 2.00 -3.55
N PRO A 106 24.52 0.69 -3.87
CA PRO A 106 25.79 0.11 -4.29
C PRO A 106 26.28 0.84 -5.53
N SER A 107 27.47 1.39 -5.47
CA SER A 107 28.10 2.02 -6.62
C SER A 107 28.29 0.99 -7.74
N VAL A 108 28.42 1.45 -8.98
CA VAL A 108 28.76 0.57 -10.13
C VAL A 108 30.06 -0.21 -9.84
N GLY A 109 31.00 0.37 -9.05
CA GLY A 109 32.19 -0.28 -8.56
C GLY A 109 31.91 -1.40 -7.58
N ASP A 110 30.94 -1.26 -6.67
CA ASP A 110 30.53 -2.32 -5.74
C ASP A 110 29.82 -3.47 -6.46
N MET A 111 29.06 -3.19 -7.50
CA MET A 111 28.41 -4.21 -8.34
C MET A 111 29.43 -5.02 -9.15
N THR A 112 30.46 -4.37 -9.68
CA THR A 112 31.57 -5.04 -10.39
C THR A 112 32.44 -5.84 -9.44
N ALA A 113 32.79 -5.32 -8.27
CA ALA A 113 33.52 -6.03 -7.24
C ALA A 113 32.77 -7.27 -6.74
N GLN A 114 31.44 -7.21 -6.62
CA GLN A 114 30.60 -8.35 -6.25
C GLN A 114 30.57 -9.48 -7.29
N MET A 115 30.73 -9.16 -8.57
CA MET A 115 30.82 -10.16 -9.65
C MET A 115 32.10 -11.02 -9.54
N PHE A 116 33.18 -10.48 -8.96
CA PHE A 116 34.47 -11.15 -8.89
C PHE A 116 34.75 -11.89 -7.57
N LEU A 117 33.92 -11.74 -6.55
CA LEU A 117 34.17 -12.29 -5.19
C LEU A 117 33.71 -13.74 -4.96
N GLY A 118 33.26 -14.47 -5.96
CA GLY A 118 32.95 -15.92 -5.87
C GLY A 118 32.05 -16.32 -4.69
N SER A 119 32.47 -17.33 -3.91
CA SER A 119 31.72 -17.89 -2.77
C SER A 119 31.62 -16.93 -1.56
N ALA A 120 32.63 -16.09 -1.35
CA ALA A 120 32.63 -15.07 -0.29
C ALA A 120 31.62 -13.95 -0.58
N GLY A 121 31.47 -13.58 -1.85
CA GLY A 121 30.46 -12.60 -2.27
C GLY A 121 29.02 -13.12 -2.11
N ARG A 122 28.81 -14.43 -2.32
CA ARG A 122 27.49 -15.05 -2.09
C ARG A 122 27.10 -15.08 -0.62
N ARG A 123 28.04 -15.41 0.30
CA ARG A 123 27.82 -15.38 1.74
C ARG A 123 27.47 -13.97 2.22
N ARG A 124 28.27 -12.98 1.84
CA ARG A 124 28.04 -11.58 2.21
C ARG A 124 26.69 -11.05 1.68
N ARG A 125 26.28 -11.48 0.48
CA ARG A 125 24.95 -11.13 -0.07
C ARG A 125 23.82 -11.78 0.72
N ALA A 126 23.98 -13.04 1.18
CA ALA A 126 22.99 -13.69 2.03
C ALA A 126 22.90 -13.02 3.39
N GLU A 127 24.02 -12.69 4.03
CA GLU A 127 24.07 -11.98 5.32
C GLU A 127 23.45 -10.58 5.22
N LEU A 128 23.69 -9.84 4.13
CA LEU A 128 23.08 -8.55 3.87
C LEU A 128 21.56 -8.68 3.61
N ALA A 129 21.13 -9.71 2.88
CA ALA A 129 19.71 -9.98 2.65
C ALA A 129 18.99 -10.37 3.94
N ASP A 130 19.62 -11.17 4.80
CA ASP A 130 19.08 -11.55 6.10
C ASP A 130 19.04 -10.35 7.07
N ALA A 131 20.08 -9.53 7.10
CA ALA A 131 20.11 -8.30 7.90
C ALA A 131 19.06 -7.29 7.41
N GLN A 132 18.87 -7.18 6.09
CA GLN A 132 17.84 -6.33 5.50
C GLN A 132 16.44 -6.87 5.79
N ALA A 133 16.24 -8.21 5.72
CA ALA A 133 14.97 -8.83 6.09
C ALA A 133 14.65 -8.64 7.58
N GLN A 134 15.65 -8.73 8.46
CA GLN A 134 15.50 -8.44 9.89
C GLN A 134 15.21 -6.95 10.16
N ALA A 135 15.87 -6.04 9.46
CA ALA A 135 15.60 -4.61 9.56
C ALA A 135 14.19 -4.24 9.05
N LEU A 136 13.71 -4.95 8.02
CA LEU A 136 12.35 -4.84 7.49
C LEU A 136 11.31 -5.37 8.49
N ALA A 137 11.61 -6.51 9.14
CA ALA A 137 10.74 -7.10 10.18
C ALA A 137 10.70 -6.27 11.47
N ALA A 138 11.75 -5.49 11.75
CA ALA A 138 11.86 -4.60 12.91
C ALA A 138 11.43 -3.15 12.63
N GLY A 139 10.91 -2.88 11.43
CA GLY A 139 10.38 -1.56 11.06
C GLY A 139 9.19 -1.15 11.94
N PRO A 140 8.94 0.15 12.12
CA PRO A 140 7.75 0.60 12.82
C PRO A 140 6.49 0.14 12.08
N LEU A 141 5.43 -0.13 12.83
CA LEU A 141 4.11 -0.34 12.25
C LEU A 141 3.66 0.95 11.57
N ALA A 142 3.24 0.87 10.32
CA ALA A 142 2.79 2.00 9.54
C ALA A 142 1.54 1.65 8.72
N PHE A 143 0.79 2.66 8.31
CA PHE A 143 -0.36 2.52 7.44
C PHE A 143 0.03 2.75 5.98
N VAL A 144 -0.39 1.84 5.11
CA VAL A 144 -0.22 1.98 3.66
C VAL A 144 -1.59 2.02 2.99
N ALA A 145 -1.96 3.17 2.47
CA ALA A 145 -3.21 3.38 1.74
C ALA A 145 -3.15 2.70 0.36
N VAL A 146 -4.16 1.89 0.05
CA VAL A 146 -4.26 1.18 -1.25
C VAL A 146 -5.45 1.59 -2.09
N ASP A 147 -6.47 2.21 -1.51
CA ASP A 147 -7.63 2.72 -2.24
C ASP A 147 -8.38 3.78 -1.43
N LEU A 148 -9.15 4.66 -2.10
CA LEU A 148 -9.99 5.68 -1.48
C LEU A 148 -11.46 5.36 -1.73
N LEU A 149 -12.25 5.31 -0.66
CA LEU A 149 -13.66 4.93 -0.72
C LEU A 149 -14.61 6.10 -0.60
N ALA A 150 -14.23 7.09 0.20
CA ALA A 150 -15.01 8.33 0.35
C ALA A 150 -14.08 9.52 0.61
N VAL A 151 -14.49 10.71 0.20
CA VAL A 151 -13.83 11.99 0.43
C VAL A 151 -14.90 13.06 0.67
N ASP A 152 -14.69 13.94 1.67
CA ASP A 152 -15.62 15.01 2.05
C ASP A 152 -17.06 14.51 2.20
N ASP A 153 -17.22 13.40 2.91
CA ASP A 153 -18.49 12.70 3.12
C ASP A 153 -19.20 12.17 1.86
N VAL A 154 -18.50 12.14 0.73
CA VAL A 154 -19.03 11.61 -0.53
C VAL A 154 -18.38 10.26 -0.87
N PRO A 155 -19.14 9.15 -0.90
CA PRO A 155 -18.66 7.88 -1.41
C PRO A 155 -18.29 7.98 -2.89
N ILE A 156 -17.11 7.41 -3.25
CA ILE A 156 -16.59 7.42 -4.63
C ILE A 156 -16.38 6.00 -5.19
N LEU A 157 -17.14 5.04 -4.68
CA LEU A 157 -17.00 3.61 -5.01
C LEU A 157 -17.19 3.31 -6.50
N ASP A 158 -18.06 4.07 -7.18
CA ASP A 158 -18.34 3.90 -8.61
C ASP A 158 -17.30 4.57 -9.52
N ALA A 159 -16.44 5.42 -8.97
CA ALA A 159 -15.34 5.99 -9.74
C ALA A 159 -14.32 4.92 -10.14
N PRO A 160 -13.71 5.02 -11.34
CA PRO A 160 -12.60 4.15 -11.74
C PRO A 160 -11.48 4.12 -10.72
N LEU A 161 -10.84 2.95 -10.50
CA LEU A 161 -9.71 2.83 -9.56
C LEU A 161 -8.62 3.88 -9.81
N LEU A 162 -8.28 4.14 -11.08
CA LEU A 162 -7.27 5.14 -11.41
C LEU A 162 -7.65 6.54 -10.91
N GLU A 163 -8.93 6.91 -11.00
CA GLU A 163 -9.39 8.21 -10.51
C GLU A 163 -9.40 8.26 -8.98
N ARG A 164 -9.82 7.18 -8.30
CA ARG A 164 -9.74 7.09 -6.83
C ARG A 164 -8.30 7.23 -6.35
N LYS A 165 -7.32 6.63 -7.06
CA LYS A 165 -5.88 6.79 -6.78
C LYS A 165 -5.40 8.24 -6.95
N ARG A 166 -5.83 8.92 -8.02
CA ARG A 166 -5.49 10.33 -8.26
C ARG A 166 -6.04 11.25 -7.18
N ILE A 167 -7.29 11.00 -6.76
CA ILE A 167 -7.89 11.75 -5.66
C ILE A 167 -7.10 11.48 -4.37
N LEU A 168 -6.80 10.20 -4.07
CA LEU A 168 -6.00 9.82 -2.90
C LEU A 168 -4.65 10.54 -2.86
N ASP A 169 -3.97 10.64 -4.00
CA ASP A 169 -2.70 11.37 -4.12
C ASP A 169 -2.84 12.87 -3.75
N GLY A 170 -3.98 13.47 -4.03
CA GLY A 170 -4.25 14.86 -3.71
C GLY A 170 -4.68 15.13 -2.26
N VAL A 171 -5.31 14.13 -1.61
CA VAL A 171 -5.96 14.34 -0.30
C VAL A 171 -5.26 13.67 0.87
N LEU A 172 -4.33 12.76 0.64
CA LEU A 172 -3.54 12.11 1.68
C LEU A 172 -2.05 12.26 1.39
N LEU A 173 -1.36 13.08 2.17
CA LEU A 173 0.10 13.22 2.05
C LEU A 173 0.82 12.03 2.69
N GLU A 174 2.06 11.80 2.28
CA GLU A 174 2.90 10.78 2.91
C GLU A 174 3.66 11.35 4.11
N SER A 175 3.91 10.50 5.10
CA SER A 175 4.74 10.77 6.27
C SER A 175 5.53 9.52 6.65
N ASP A 176 6.20 9.50 7.79
CA ASP A 176 6.96 8.34 8.22
C ASP A 176 6.09 7.11 8.50
N LEU A 177 4.86 7.31 8.99
CA LEU A 177 3.94 6.22 9.33
C LEU A 177 2.73 6.12 8.39
N VAL A 178 2.59 7.03 7.41
CA VAL A 178 1.48 7.02 6.44
C VAL A 178 2.05 7.04 5.05
N ARG A 179 1.75 6.01 4.27
CA ARG A 179 2.23 5.85 2.90
C ARG A 179 1.06 5.54 1.95
N ARG A 180 1.28 5.76 0.68
CA ARG A 180 0.40 5.32 -0.40
C ARG A 180 1.11 4.23 -1.20
N THR A 181 0.39 3.18 -1.57
CA THR A 181 0.98 2.15 -2.41
C THR A 181 1.31 2.70 -3.79
N ALA A 182 2.54 2.49 -4.23
CA ALA A 182 2.93 2.79 -5.61
C ALA A 182 2.27 1.78 -6.56
N PHE A 183 1.90 2.24 -7.76
CA PHE A 183 1.43 1.37 -8.82
C PHE A 183 2.16 1.66 -10.13
N VAL A 184 2.23 0.65 -10.97
CA VAL A 184 2.85 0.73 -12.30
C VAL A 184 1.94 0.09 -13.34
N ARG A 185 2.20 0.36 -14.60
CA ARG A 185 1.59 -0.29 -15.76
C ARG A 185 2.60 -1.22 -16.44
N LEU A 186 2.13 -2.11 -17.29
CA LEU A 186 3.00 -2.94 -18.12
C LEU A 186 3.90 -2.09 -19.03
N PRO A 187 5.16 -2.50 -19.28
CA PRO A 187 5.83 -3.69 -18.76
C PRO A 187 6.37 -3.51 -17.32
N ILE A 188 6.43 -4.60 -16.54
CA ILE A 188 6.79 -4.56 -15.11
C ILE A 188 8.15 -5.17 -14.76
N ASP A 189 8.91 -5.63 -15.74
CA ASP A 189 10.13 -6.42 -15.49
C ASP A 189 11.13 -5.72 -14.57
N ALA A 190 11.31 -4.40 -14.74
CA ALA A 190 12.18 -3.59 -13.88
C ALA A 190 11.68 -3.55 -12.43
N TRP A 191 10.37 -3.48 -12.21
CA TRP A 191 9.75 -3.36 -10.90
C TRP A 191 9.71 -4.67 -10.13
N VAL A 192 9.55 -5.81 -10.82
CA VAL A 192 9.55 -7.15 -10.21
C VAL A 192 10.85 -7.42 -9.45
N GLY A 193 11.99 -7.04 -10.04
CA GLY A 193 13.30 -7.14 -9.39
C GLY A 193 13.38 -6.31 -8.12
N THR A 194 12.96 -5.05 -8.18
CA THR A 194 12.96 -4.10 -7.08
C THR A 194 12.03 -4.59 -5.95
N TRP A 195 10.76 -4.90 -6.24
CA TRP A 195 9.83 -5.37 -5.22
C TRP A 195 10.30 -6.64 -4.52
N ARG A 196 10.89 -7.58 -5.27
CA ARG A 196 11.49 -8.77 -4.66
C ARG A 196 12.66 -8.44 -3.74
N SER A 197 13.54 -7.50 -4.12
CA SER A 197 14.72 -7.14 -3.31
C SER A 197 14.35 -6.50 -1.97
N ILE A 198 13.18 -5.88 -1.89
CA ILE A 198 12.63 -5.26 -0.66
C ILE A 198 11.63 -6.18 0.06
N GLY A 199 11.55 -7.45 -0.32
CA GLY A 199 10.85 -8.49 0.43
C GLY A 199 9.44 -8.82 -0.04
N PHE A 200 8.88 -8.15 -1.06
CA PHE A 200 7.57 -8.53 -1.58
C PHE A 200 7.60 -9.89 -2.27
N ARG A 201 6.58 -10.69 -1.99
CA ARG A 201 6.40 -12.05 -2.55
C ARG A 201 5.28 -12.15 -3.57
N THR A 202 4.39 -11.17 -3.56
CA THR A 202 3.17 -11.16 -4.36
C THR A 202 2.92 -9.77 -4.92
N MET A 203 2.33 -9.70 -6.10
CA MET A 203 1.84 -8.48 -6.75
C MET A 203 0.33 -8.55 -6.88
N ALA A 204 -0.33 -7.41 -6.79
CA ALA A 204 -1.75 -7.23 -7.06
C ALA A 204 -1.95 -6.61 -8.44
N TYR A 205 -2.81 -7.22 -9.26
CA TYR A 205 -3.30 -6.71 -10.54
C TYR A 205 -4.71 -6.22 -10.33
N LYS A 206 -4.97 -4.95 -10.59
CA LYS A 206 -6.27 -4.31 -10.37
C LYS A 206 -6.70 -3.57 -11.64
N ALA A 207 -7.88 -3.85 -12.17
CA ALA A 207 -8.40 -3.17 -13.34
C ALA A 207 -8.49 -1.65 -13.10
N ALA A 208 -7.83 -0.83 -13.93
CA ALA A 208 -7.78 0.62 -13.78
C ALA A 208 -9.17 1.29 -13.78
N ASN A 209 -10.11 0.73 -14.55
CA ASN A 209 -11.49 1.20 -14.65
C ASN A 209 -12.44 0.47 -13.67
N GLY A 210 -11.91 -0.36 -12.75
CA GLY A 210 -12.73 -1.13 -11.82
C GLY A 210 -13.37 -0.24 -10.76
N ARG A 211 -14.67 -0.50 -10.47
CA ARG A 211 -15.36 0.06 -9.30
C ARG A 211 -14.89 -0.66 -8.04
N TYR A 212 -15.14 -0.06 -6.88
CA TYR A 212 -14.93 -0.71 -5.60
C TYR A 212 -16.21 -1.45 -5.18
N LEU A 213 -16.08 -2.71 -4.79
CA LEU A 213 -17.19 -3.59 -4.38
C LEU A 213 -17.02 -3.96 -2.90
N PRO A 214 -17.59 -3.19 -1.96
CA PRO A 214 -17.37 -3.43 -0.52
C PRO A 214 -17.82 -4.83 -0.10
N GLY A 215 -16.91 -5.58 0.55
CA GLY A 215 -17.19 -6.93 1.05
C GLY A 215 -17.34 -8.02 -0.02
N GLU A 216 -17.24 -7.67 -1.30
CA GLU A 216 -17.43 -8.60 -2.40
C GLU A 216 -16.12 -8.96 -3.10
N LYS A 217 -16.10 -10.13 -3.77
CA LYS A 217 -15.02 -10.53 -4.65
C LYS A 217 -15.07 -9.76 -5.96
N ASN A 218 -14.01 -9.02 -6.28
CA ASN A 218 -13.91 -8.31 -7.55
C ASN A 218 -13.13 -9.16 -8.57
N PRO A 219 -13.74 -9.58 -9.69
CA PRO A 219 -13.06 -10.35 -10.73
C PRO A 219 -11.95 -9.56 -11.44
N GLY A 220 -11.99 -8.23 -11.39
CA GLY A 220 -10.94 -7.35 -11.88
C GLY A 220 -9.72 -7.22 -10.96
N TRP A 221 -9.70 -7.93 -9.81
CA TRP A 221 -8.59 -7.97 -8.89
C TRP A 221 -8.01 -9.38 -8.77
N ALA A 222 -6.73 -9.54 -9.04
CA ALA A 222 -6.02 -10.80 -8.95
C ALA A 222 -4.64 -10.62 -8.31
N THR A 223 -4.12 -11.66 -7.70
CA THR A 223 -2.75 -11.69 -7.16
C THR A 223 -1.86 -12.63 -7.96
N VAL A 224 -0.59 -12.31 -8.05
CA VAL A 224 0.44 -13.13 -8.72
C VAL A 224 1.67 -13.18 -7.86
N ALA A 225 2.20 -14.38 -7.64
CA ALA A 225 3.48 -14.55 -6.97
C ALA A 225 4.62 -13.90 -7.77
N ILE A 226 5.52 -13.18 -7.09
CA ILE A 226 6.76 -12.70 -7.68
C ILE A 226 7.68 -13.91 -7.91
N PRO A 227 8.17 -14.15 -9.14
CA PRO A 227 9.02 -15.30 -9.44
C PRO A 227 10.27 -15.32 -8.56
N ARG A 228 10.56 -16.46 -7.95
CA ARG A 228 11.87 -16.72 -7.32
C ARG A 228 12.89 -16.93 -8.45
N ARG A 229 14.05 -16.30 -8.36
CA ARG A 229 15.15 -16.63 -9.29
C ARG A 229 15.78 -17.94 -8.91
#